data_bfa84a0e41bdb992565fe8a47c64e3e2
#
_entry.id   bfa84a0e41bdb992565fe8a47c64e3e2
#
_cell.length_a   1.000
_cell.length_b   1.000
_cell.length_c   1.000
_cell.angle_alpha   90.00
_cell.angle_beta   90.00
_cell.angle_gamma   90.00
#
_symmetry.space_group_name_H-M   'P 1'
#
loop_
_entity.id
_entity.type
_entity.pdbx_description
1 polymer ?
#
loop_
_entity_poly.entity_id
_entity_poly.type
_entity_poly.pdbx_seq_one_letter_code
_entity_poly.pdbx_strand_id
1 'polypeptide(L)'
;RLAEYLKYKPFGEGLGLGGVEARKYGSRLTTLIPHDSFYVKIWMETGIVGLVLFLTIYVSTLLRGCYLIMFRIKNNELRGILTAIACGIFGLMISAYGNAFFFQFPTGFMVILFLSVLINGEHIDQLLTQQKMKKK
;
A
#
# COMPACT_ATOMS: atom_id res chain seq x y z
N ARG A 1 -14.52 -21.28 8.46
CA ARG A 1 -15.21 -21.51 7.17
C ARG A 1 -14.52 -20.79 5.99
N LEU A 2 -14.29 -19.45 6.06
CA LEU A 2 -13.62 -18.73 4.98
C LEU A 2 -12.17 -19.21 4.75
N ALA A 3 -11.41 -19.38 5.83
CA ALA A 3 -10.02 -19.86 5.77
C ALA A 3 -9.91 -21.29 5.21
N GLU A 4 -10.85 -22.17 5.54
CA GLU A 4 -10.92 -23.52 4.99
C GLU A 4 -11.24 -23.52 3.50
N TYR A 5 -12.18 -22.67 3.09
CA TYR A 5 -12.57 -22.52 1.69
C TYR A 5 -11.43 -22.00 0.83
N LEU A 6 -10.69 -20.97 1.31
CA LEU A 6 -9.57 -20.36 0.61
C LEU A 6 -8.27 -21.18 0.67
N LYS A 7 -8.18 -22.16 1.58
CA LYS A 7 -7.02 -23.07 1.65
C LYS A 7 -6.79 -23.84 0.36
N TYR A 8 -7.86 -24.15 -0.36
CA TYR A 8 -7.80 -24.86 -1.65
C TYR A 8 -7.67 -23.92 -2.86
N LYS A 9 -7.63 -22.58 -2.63
CA LYS A 9 -7.54 -21.56 -3.69
C LYS A 9 -6.40 -20.58 -3.41
N PRO A 10 -5.15 -20.96 -3.66
CA PRO A 10 -3.99 -20.13 -3.34
C PRO A 10 -3.98 -18.80 -4.11
N PHE A 11 -4.65 -18.72 -5.26
CA PHE A 11 -4.79 -17.53 -6.09
C PHE A 11 -6.13 -16.78 -5.90
N GLY A 12 -6.94 -17.18 -4.90
CA GLY A 12 -8.21 -16.54 -4.62
C GLY A 12 -9.32 -16.85 -5.64
N GLU A 13 -10.34 -16.02 -5.66
CA GLU A 13 -11.53 -16.16 -6.52
C GLU A 13 -11.47 -15.31 -7.80
N GLY A 14 -10.55 -14.35 -7.86
CA GLY A 14 -10.40 -13.38 -8.93
C GLY A 14 -10.70 -11.94 -8.48
N LEU A 15 -10.08 -10.99 -9.15
CA LEU A 15 -10.20 -9.55 -8.87
C LEU A 15 -11.66 -9.09 -9.05
N GLY A 16 -12.15 -8.34 -8.08
CA GLY A 16 -13.52 -7.79 -8.08
C GLY A 16 -14.60 -8.78 -7.71
N LEU A 17 -14.27 -10.05 -7.37
CA LEU A 17 -15.24 -11.07 -6.98
C LEU A 17 -15.33 -11.26 -5.47
N GLY A 18 -14.58 -10.49 -4.68
CA GLY A 18 -14.65 -10.46 -3.22
C GLY A 18 -15.68 -9.46 -2.71
N GLY A 19 -16.54 -9.91 -1.77
CA GLY A 19 -17.45 -9.05 -1.04
C GLY A 19 -18.85 -8.88 -1.60
N VAL A 20 -19.65 -8.15 -0.83
CA VAL A 20 -21.11 -8.00 -1.09
C VAL A 20 -21.40 -7.31 -2.43
N GLU A 21 -20.50 -6.45 -2.90
CA GLU A 21 -20.63 -5.75 -4.19
C GLU A 21 -20.59 -6.71 -5.37
N ALA A 22 -19.89 -7.82 -5.23
CA ALA A 22 -19.75 -8.86 -6.28
C ALA A 22 -20.98 -9.78 -6.41
N ARG A 23 -22.02 -9.62 -5.58
CA ARG A 23 -23.28 -10.38 -5.68
C ARG A 23 -23.95 -10.28 -7.04
N LYS A 24 -23.72 -9.16 -7.74
CA LYS A 24 -24.24 -8.95 -9.11
C LYS A 24 -23.69 -9.96 -10.13
N TYR A 25 -22.53 -10.55 -9.83
CA TYR A 25 -21.80 -11.45 -10.73
C TYR A 25 -21.87 -12.94 -10.31
N GLY A 26 -22.58 -13.27 -9.23
CA GLY A 26 -22.81 -14.63 -8.78
C GLY A 26 -22.94 -14.78 -7.27
N SER A 27 -23.60 -15.85 -6.82
CA SER A 27 -23.77 -16.19 -5.42
C SER A 27 -22.64 -17.13 -4.96
N ARG A 28 -21.45 -16.60 -4.75
CA ARG A 28 -20.31 -17.35 -4.19
C ARG A 28 -20.23 -17.13 -2.68
N LEU A 29 -19.52 -18.00 -1.97
CA LEU A 29 -19.37 -17.89 -0.52
C LEU A 29 -18.69 -16.58 -0.11
N THR A 30 -17.73 -16.11 -0.92
CA THR A 30 -17.02 -14.84 -0.76
C THR A 30 -17.90 -13.61 -0.97
N THR A 31 -18.97 -13.71 -1.78
CA THR A 31 -19.91 -12.60 -2.01
C THR A 31 -20.97 -12.47 -0.91
N LEU A 32 -21.10 -13.47 -0.05
CA LEU A 32 -22.05 -13.48 1.07
C LEU A 32 -21.46 -12.90 2.37
N ILE A 33 -20.12 -12.80 2.44
CA ILE A 33 -19.43 -12.35 3.65
C ILE A 33 -19.10 -10.86 3.50
N PRO A 34 -19.72 -9.97 4.31
CA PRO A 34 -19.30 -8.59 4.38
C PRO A 34 -17.88 -8.54 4.94
N HIS A 35 -17.02 -7.77 4.30
CA HIS A 35 -15.64 -7.57 4.75
C HIS A 35 -15.35 -6.09 4.86
N ASP A 36 -14.95 -5.65 6.04
CA ASP A 36 -14.52 -4.28 6.28
C ASP A 36 -13.01 -4.15 6.16
N SER A 37 -12.28 -5.27 6.28
CA SER A 37 -10.82 -5.29 6.18
C SER A 37 -10.34 -5.38 4.74
N PHE A 38 -9.45 -4.45 4.38
CA PHE A 38 -8.74 -4.44 3.11
C PHE A 38 -7.91 -5.72 2.88
N TYR A 39 -7.24 -6.22 3.91
CA TYR A 39 -6.43 -7.44 3.82
C TYR A 39 -7.26 -8.69 3.56
N VAL A 40 -8.44 -8.77 4.16
CA VAL A 40 -9.39 -9.86 3.91
C VAL A 40 -9.89 -9.80 2.46
N LYS A 41 -10.15 -8.59 1.94
CA LYS A 41 -10.54 -8.39 0.53
C LYS A 41 -9.46 -8.89 -0.43
N ILE A 42 -8.21 -8.45 -0.26
CA ILE A 42 -7.08 -8.94 -1.08
C ILE A 42 -6.97 -10.47 -0.97
N TRP A 43 -7.06 -11.03 0.23
CA TRP A 43 -6.96 -12.46 0.41
C TRP A 43 -8.07 -13.22 -0.34
N MET A 44 -9.30 -12.73 -0.32
CA MET A 44 -10.40 -13.33 -1.07
C MET A 44 -10.21 -13.26 -2.58
N GLU A 45 -9.73 -12.12 -3.08
CA GLU A 45 -9.59 -11.85 -4.52
C GLU A 45 -8.35 -12.49 -5.13
N THR A 46 -7.19 -12.37 -4.48
CA THR A 46 -5.89 -12.78 -5.01
C THR A 46 -5.25 -13.94 -4.26
N GLY A 47 -5.93 -14.45 -3.24
CA GLY A 47 -5.45 -15.53 -2.40
C GLY A 47 -4.30 -15.14 -1.48
N ILE A 48 -3.70 -16.14 -0.85
CA ILE A 48 -2.55 -15.94 0.06
C ILE A 48 -1.32 -15.44 -0.69
N VAL A 49 -1.16 -15.85 -1.95
CA VAL A 49 -0.03 -15.44 -2.80
C VAL A 49 -0.09 -13.94 -3.06
N GLY A 50 -1.24 -13.41 -3.45
CA GLY A 50 -1.42 -11.98 -3.69
C GLY A 50 -1.29 -11.14 -2.42
N LEU A 51 -1.79 -11.64 -1.28
CA LEU A 51 -1.65 -10.97 0.00
C LEU A 51 -0.17 -10.86 0.42
N VAL A 52 0.59 -11.95 0.34
CA VAL A 52 2.03 -11.96 0.67
C VAL A 52 2.80 -11.03 -0.26
N LEU A 53 2.52 -11.06 -1.56
CA LEU A 53 3.17 -10.20 -2.54
C LEU A 53 2.86 -8.72 -2.27
N PHE A 54 1.61 -8.38 -1.99
CA PHE A 54 1.20 -7.03 -1.62
C PHE A 54 1.95 -6.54 -0.37
N LEU A 55 1.94 -7.30 0.71
CA LEU A 55 2.63 -6.94 1.94
C LEU A 55 4.14 -6.79 1.72
N THR A 56 4.76 -7.69 0.95
CA THR A 56 6.19 -7.63 0.62
C THR A 56 6.55 -6.35 -0.12
N ILE A 57 5.75 -5.95 -1.11
CA ILE A 57 5.98 -4.71 -1.88
C ILE A 57 5.89 -3.50 -0.95
N TYR A 58 4.84 -3.39 -0.15
CA TYR A 58 4.64 -2.23 0.74
C TYR A 58 5.68 -2.14 1.84
N VAL A 59 5.97 -3.25 2.52
CA VAL A 59 6.97 -3.29 3.59
C VAL A 59 8.37 -3.01 3.04
N SER A 60 8.77 -3.62 1.93
CA SER A 60 10.08 -3.38 1.31
C SER A 60 10.24 -1.92 0.86
N THR A 61 9.19 -1.31 0.32
CA THR A 61 9.20 0.11 -0.08
C THR A 61 9.33 1.03 1.13
N LEU A 62 8.60 0.78 2.21
CA LEU A 62 8.71 1.54 3.45
C LEU A 62 10.10 1.39 4.08
N LEU A 63 10.63 0.19 4.17
CA LEU A 63 11.98 -0.06 4.71
C LEU A 63 13.04 0.67 3.89
N ARG A 64 12.95 0.60 2.56
CA ARG A 64 13.83 1.36 1.67
C ARG A 64 13.69 2.87 1.88
N GLY A 65 12.48 3.39 2.02
CA GLY A 65 12.22 4.79 2.32
C GLY A 65 12.83 5.22 3.64
N CYS A 66 12.64 4.45 4.70
CA CYS A 66 13.27 4.70 6.00
C CYS A 66 14.80 4.72 5.92
N TYR A 67 15.38 3.76 5.20
CA TYR A 67 16.83 3.72 4.97
C TYR A 67 17.33 4.97 4.26
N LEU A 68 16.65 5.42 3.19
CA LEU A 68 17.01 6.65 2.46
C LEU A 68 16.94 7.89 3.37
N ILE A 69 15.88 8.02 4.15
CA ILE A 69 15.67 9.13 5.09
C ILE A 69 16.79 9.19 6.14
N MET A 70 17.20 8.04 6.66
CA MET A 70 18.19 7.99 7.74
C MET A 70 19.62 8.23 7.24
N PHE A 71 19.99 7.68 6.08
CA PHE A 71 21.39 7.58 5.66
C PHE A 71 21.76 8.38 4.41
N ARG A 72 20.79 8.72 3.56
CA ARG A 72 21.07 9.31 2.24
C ARG A 72 20.67 10.77 2.13
N ILE A 73 19.61 11.21 2.77
CA ILE A 73 19.07 12.55 2.61
C ILE A 73 19.79 13.52 3.55
N LYS A 74 20.37 14.57 2.98
CA LYS A 74 21.14 15.60 3.67
C LYS A 74 20.31 16.85 4.01
N ASN A 75 19.28 17.15 3.20
CA ASN A 75 18.43 18.30 3.42
C ASN A 75 17.43 18.03 4.54
N ASN A 76 17.53 18.75 5.66
CA ASN A 76 16.67 18.57 6.84
C ASN A 76 15.19 18.82 6.55
N GLU A 77 14.85 19.78 5.69
CA GLU A 77 13.46 20.07 5.32
C GLU A 77 12.85 18.88 4.53
N LEU A 78 13.58 18.40 3.52
CA LEU A 78 13.14 17.24 2.74
C LEU A 78 13.03 15.99 3.61
N ARG A 79 13.99 15.80 4.52
CA ARG A 79 13.98 14.69 5.48
C ARG A 79 12.73 14.70 6.35
N GLY A 80 12.33 15.88 6.87
CA GLY A 80 11.09 16.04 7.65
C GLY A 80 9.85 15.66 6.86
N ILE A 81 9.72 16.15 5.61
CA ILE A 81 8.59 15.87 4.73
C ILE A 81 8.49 14.36 4.43
N LEU A 82 9.61 13.73 4.06
CA LEU A 82 9.63 12.30 3.74
C LEU A 82 9.32 11.43 4.97
N THR A 83 9.79 11.85 6.15
CA THR A 83 9.44 11.16 7.41
C THR A 83 7.93 11.23 7.68
N ALA A 84 7.31 12.40 7.49
CA ALA A 84 5.87 12.55 7.65
C ALA A 84 5.08 11.67 6.66
N ILE A 85 5.52 11.60 5.40
CA ILE A 85 4.93 10.72 4.38
C ILE A 85 5.07 9.25 4.79
N ALA A 86 6.25 8.80 5.22
CA ALA A 86 6.49 7.41 5.64
C ALA A 86 5.61 7.03 6.83
N CYS A 87 5.52 7.89 7.85
CA CYS A 87 4.64 7.69 9.01
C CYS A 87 3.16 7.65 8.61
N GLY A 88 2.74 8.52 7.69
CA GLY A 88 1.39 8.54 7.15
C GLY A 88 1.02 7.24 6.44
N ILE A 89 1.88 6.74 5.55
CA ILE A 89 1.67 5.47 4.84
C ILE A 89 1.61 4.30 5.85
N PHE A 90 2.49 4.27 6.83
CA PHE A 90 2.49 3.25 7.88
C PHE A 90 1.18 3.28 8.69
N GLY A 91 0.72 4.47 9.09
CA GLY A 91 -0.58 4.63 9.76
C GLY A 91 -1.76 4.15 8.91
N LEU A 92 -1.75 4.45 7.61
CA LEU A 92 -2.75 3.96 6.66
C LEU A 92 -2.72 2.43 6.54
N MET A 93 -1.55 1.80 6.53
CA MET A 93 -1.45 0.33 6.51
C MET A 93 -2.09 -0.31 7.76
N ILE A 94 -1.89 0.27 8.94
CA ILE A 94 -2.53 -0.22 10.16
C ILE A 94 -4.05 -0.01 10.08
N SER A 95 -4.50 1.16 9.65
CA SER A 95 -5.93 1.50 9.53
C SER A 95 -6.64 0.63 8.49
N ALA A 96 -5.95 0.15 7.47
CA ALA A 96 -6.48 -0.76 6.46
C ALA A 96 -6.94 -2.12 7.00
N TYR A 97 -6.56 -2.46 8.22
CA TYR A 97 -7.10 -3.64 8.92
C TYR A 97 -8.60 -3.50 9.20
N GLY A 98 -9.05 -2.30 9.54
CA GLY A 98 -10.45 -2.03 9.88
C GLY A 98 -11.30 -1.42 8.76
N ASN A 99 -10.70 -1.06 7.62
CA ASN A 99 -11.43 -0.43 6.52
C ASN A 99 -10.76 -0.67 5.17
N ALA A 100 -11.57 -0.93 4.14
CA ALA A 100 -11.13 -1.24 2.78
C ALA A 100 -10.88 0.00 1.90
N PHE A 101 -10.30 1.08 2.43
CA PHE A 101 -10.14 2.37 1.72
C PHE A 101 -9.03 2.40 0.67
N PHE A 102 -8.09 1.45 0.65
CA PHE A 102 -6.98 1.45 -0.33
C PHE A 102 -7.43 1.34 -1.79
N PHE A 103 -8.59 0.73 -2.05
CA PHE A 103 -9.17 0.67 -3.39
C PHE A 103 -10.11 1.83 -3.70
N GLN A 104 -10.33 2.73 -2.75
CA GLN A 104 -11.21 3.88 -2.96
C GLN A 104 -10.41 5.07 -3.50
N PHE A 105 -10.95 5.72 -4.53
CA PHE A 105 -10.44 7.01 -4.97
C PHE A 105 -10.87 8.09 -3.94
N PRO A 106 -9.97 9.03 -3.56
CA PRO A 106 -8.62 9.28 -4.07
C PRO A 106 -7.49 8.58 -3.27
N THR A 107 -7.79 7.86 -2.19
CA THR A 107 -6.80 7.36 -1.21
C THR A 107 -5.76 6.45 -1.85
N GLY A 108 -6.18 5.47 -2.65
CA GLY A 108 -5.27 4.54 -3.32
C GLY A 108 -4.29 5.26 -4.25
N PHE A 109 -4.76 6.26 -5.00
CA PHE A 109 -3.91 7.07 -5.87
C PHE A 109 -2.89 7.89 -5.07
N MET A 110 -3.31 8.52 -3.97
CA MET A 110 -2.43 9.29 -3.09
C MET A 110 -1.33 8.43 -2.47
N VAL A 111 -1.67 7.22 -2.03
CA VAL A 111 -0.68 6.27 -1.46
C VAL A 111 0.40 5.91 -2.49
N ILE A 112 0.02 5.64 -3.74
CA ILE A 112 0.96 5.33 -4.82
C ILE A 112 1.87 6.52 -5.10
N LEU A 113 1.32 7.75 -5.16
CA LEU A 113 2.11 8.97 -5.33
C LEU A 113 3.11 9.16 -4.19
N PHE A 114 2.68 9.00 -2.94
CA PHE A 114 3.56 9.15 -1.78
C PHE A 114 4.65 8.09 -1.73
N LEU A 115 4.36 6.84 -2.10
CA LEU A 115 5.36 5.80 -2.25
C LEU A 115 6.38 6.14 -3.35
N SER A 116 5.92 6.68 -4.48
CA SER A 116 6.81 7.15 -5.55
C SER A 116 7.74 8.27 -5.09
N VAL A 117 7.23 9.26 -4.36
CA VAL A 117 8.02 10.34 -3.78
C VAL A 117 9.03 9.79 -2.77
N LEU A 118 8.63 8.85 -1.93
CA LEU A 118 9.49 8.24 -0.93
C LEU A 118 10.69 7.50 -1.55
N ILE A 119 10.46 6.72 -2.62
CA ILE A 119 11.52 5.99 -3.33
C ILE A 119 12.49 6.95 -4.03
N ASN A 120 11.95 8.03 -4.61
CA ASN A 120 12.73 9.01 -5.36
C ASN A 120 13.35 10.12 -4.48
N GLY A 121 13.25 10.02 -3.16
CA GLY A 121 13.73 11.03 -2.21
C GLY A 121 15.20 11.40 -2.39
N GLU A 122 16.07 10.45 -2.69
CA GLU A 122 17.50 10.70 -2.96
C GLU A 122 17.71 11.57 -4.21
N HIS A 123 16.98 11.29 -5.28
CA HIS A 123 17.05 12.07 -6.52
C HIS A 123 16.57 13.51 -6.31
N ILE A 124 15.48 13.68 -5.55
CA ILE A 124 14.95 14.99 -5.19
C ILE A 124 15.99 15.79 -4.38
N ASP A 125 16.66 15.16 -3.41
CA ASP A 125 17.71 15.80 -2.60
C ASP A 125 18.88 16.29 -3.44
N GLN A 126 19.31 15.49 -4.41
CA GLN A 126 20.36 15.87 -5.36
C GLN A 126 19.98 17.08 -6.22
N LEU A 127 18.76 17.11 -6.76
CA LEU A 127 18.25 18.23 -7.55
C LEU A 127 18.18 19.53 -6.74
N LEU A 128 17.68 19.47 -5.50
CA LEU A 128 17.60 20.61 -4.60
C LEU A 128 18.99 21.16 -4.25
N THR A 129 19.96 20.28 -4.05
CA THR A 129 21.35 20.66 -3.76
C THR A 129 21.98 21.36 -4.96
N GLN A 130 21.78 20.86 -6.18
CA GLN A 130 22.27 21.49 -7.41
C GLN A 130 21.65 22.87 -7.65
N GLN A 131 20.35 23.02 -7.37
CA GLN A 131 19.68 24.33 -7.48
C GLN A 131 20.21 25.36 -6.49
N LYS A 132 20.52 24.93 -5.25
CA LYS A 132 21.14 25.83 -4.25
C LYS A 132 22.54 26.29 -4.67
N MET A 133 23.32 25.43 -5.32
CA MET A 133 24.65 25.80 -5.82
C MET A 133 24.59 26.76 -7.02
N LYS A 134 23.60 26.66 -7.91
CA LYS A 134 23.44 27.58 -9.06
C LYS A 134 22.93 28.96 -8.67
N LYS A 135 22.35 29.14 -7.49
CA LYS A 135 21.84 30.42 -6.98
C LYS A 135 22.87 31.21 -6.14
N LYS A 136 24.01 30.60 -5.84
CA LYS A 136 25.20 31.29 -5.24
C LYS A 136 26.16 31.72 -6.30
#